data_e9ac337852d9b490bdd765a116978d3b
#
_entry.id   e9ac337852d9b490bdd765a116978d3b
#
_cell.length_a   1.000
_cell.length_b   1.000
_cell.length_c   1.000
_cell.angle_alpha   90.00
_cell.angle_beta   90.00
_cell.angle_gamma   90.00
#
_symmetry.space_group_name_H-M   'P 1'
#
loop_
_entity.id
_entity.type
_entity.pdbx_description
1 polymer ?
#
loop_
_entity_poly.entity_id
_entity_poly.type
_entity_poly.pdbx_seq_one_letter_code
_entity_poly.pdbx_strand_id
1 'polypeptide(L)'
;IEDVPNLLKNLKTIMQPDSLLIMNFLGGKTLSELQKQLIDLEIKFYGGASPRIMPFIDIKSAGMLIQNAGFRMPIIDSENINITHSNLLDLFHDLRGMGQTNCMSSVSIPLRKKITTLLEKKLTNKNKINTTFELITVTAWNN
;
A
#
# COMPACT_ATOMS: atom_id res chain seq x y z
N ILE A 1 -5.21 -10.25 0.10
CA ILE A 1 -6.59 -10.70 -0.23
C ILE A 1 -6.84 -10.26 -1.66
N GLU A 2 -7.09 -11.21 -2.56
CA GLU A 2 -7.22 -10.92 -4.00
C GLU A 2 -8.62 -10.43 -4.37
N ASP A 3 -9.67 -10.89 -3.68
CA ASP A 3 -11.07 -10.54 -3.96
C ASP A 3 -11.72 -9.84 -2.76
N VAL A 4 -11.42 -8.56 -2.61
CA VAL A 4 -12.00 -7.71 -1.54
C VAL A 4 -13.52 -7.56 -1.67
N PRO A 5 -14.12 -7.37 -2.86
CA PRO A 5 -15.56 -7.30 -3.00
C PRO A 5 -16.28 -8.54 -2.48
N ASN A 6 -15.78 -9.74 -2.78
CA ASN A 6 -16.38 -10.98 -2.31
C ASN A 6 -16.19 -11.17 -0.80
N LEU A 7 -15.00 -10.82 -0.28
CA LEU A 7 -14.76 -10.80 1.17
C LEU A 7 -15.79 -9.94 1.91
N LEU A 8 -16.01 -8.71 1.44
CA LEU A 8 -16.97 -7.79 2.07
C LEU A 8 -18.41 -8.31 2.04
N LYS A 9 -18.82 -8.93 0.92
CA LYS A 9 -20.13 -9.57 0.83
C LYS A 9 -20.27 -10.72 1.83
N ASN A 10 -19.23 -11.57 1.94
CA ASN A 10 -19.22 -12.68 2.88
C ASN A 10 -19.26 -12.19 4.33
N LEU A 11 -18.45 -11.17 4.67
CA LEU A 11 -18.49 -10.55 5.99
C LEU A 11 -19.90 -10.05 6.33
N LYS A 12 -20.55 -9.37 5.38
CA LYS A 12 -21.92 -8.89 5.58
C LYS A 12 -22.90 -10.02 5.92
N THR A 13 -22.76 -11.19 5.30
CA THR A 13 -23.68 -12.32 5.55
C THR A 13 -23.52 -12.96 6.92
N ILE A 14 -22.31 -12.93 7.51
CA ILE A 14 -22.03 -13.53 8.81
C ILE A 14 -22.16 -12.54 9.98
N MET A 15 -22.16 -11.24 9.71
CA MET A 15 -22.32 -10.20 10.71
C MET A 15 -23.81 -10.09 11.13
N GLN A 16 -24.05 -9.82 12.41
CA GLN A 16 -25.39 -9.54 12.88
C GLN A 16 -25.91 -8.19 12.35
N PRO A 17 -27.24 -8.01 12.20
CA PRO A 17 -27.82 -6.71 11.94
C PRO A 17 -27.34 -5.66 12.95
N ASP A 18 -27.17 -4.42 12.50
CA ASP A 18 -26.71 -3.27 13.29
C ASP A 18 -25.31 -3.40 13.89
N SER A 19 -24.54 -4.40 13.47
CA SER A 19 -23.15 -4.55 13.89
C SER A 19 -22.19 -3.62 13.14
N LEU A 20 -21.11 -3.24 13.81
CA LEU A 20 -20.10 -2.33 13.30
C LEU A 20 -18.98 -3.10 12.58
N LEU A 21 -18.65 -2.67 11.36
CA LEU A 21 -17.45 -3.06 10.64
C LEU A 21 -16.38 -1.98 10.80
N ILE A 22 -15.20 -2.35 11.25
CA ILE A 22 -14.02 -1.48 11.25
C ILE A 22 -12.91 -2.20 10.46
N MET A 23 -12.32 -1.52 9.48
CA MET A 23 -11.24 -2.04 8.65
C MET A 23 -10.13 -1.02 8.53
N ASN A 24 -8.88 -1.49 8.58
CA ASN A 24 -7.71 -0.68 8.32
C ASN A 24 -6.89 -1.30 7.18
N PHE A 25 -6.39 -0.46 6.28
CA PHE A 25 -5.51 -0.88 5.20
C PHE A 25 -4.63 0.27 4.71
N LEU A 26 -3.60 -0.07 3.95
CA LEU A 26 -2.68 0.92 3.40
C LEU A 26 -3.30 1.58 2.15
N GLY A 27 -3.21 2.90 2.10
CA GLY A 27 -3.76 3.72 1.03
C GLY A 27 -2.76 4.06 -0.07
N GLY A 28 -3.26 4.71 -1.12
CA GLY A 28 -2.55 4.99 -2.37
C GLY A 28 -1.28 5.83 -2.26
N LYS A 29 -1.12 6.60 -1.17
CA LYS A 29 0.09 7.40 -0.93
C LYS A 29 1.23 6.61 -0.29
N THR A 30 0.97 5.36 0.12
CA THR A 30 1.98 4.51 0.76
C THR A 30 3.16 4.27 -0.17
N LEU A 31 4.37 4.54 0.35
CA LEU A 31 5.66 4.37 -0.37
C LEU A 31 5.76 5.16 -1.69
N SER A 32 5.01 6.26 -1.83
CA SER A 32 5.01 7.07 -3.06
C SER A 32 6.40 7.57 -3.44
N GLU A 33 7.25 7.92 -2.47
CA GLU A 33 8.62 8.36 -2.67
C GLU A 33 9.49 7.23 -3.25
N LEU A 34 9.38 6.04 -2.68
CA LEU A 34 10.08 4.83 -3.13
C LEU A 34 9.64 4.45 -4.55
N GLN A 35 8.33 4.43 -4.79
CA GLN A 35 7.75 4.07 -6.08
C GLN A 35 8.24 5.00 -7.19
N LYS A 36 8.18 6.31 -6.97
CA LYS A 36 8.64 7.31 -7.94
C LYS A 36 10.11 7.11 -8.31
N GLN A 37 10.99 6.96 -7.31
CA GLN A 37 12.42 6.80 -7.57
C GLN A 37 12.75 5.46 -8.25
N LEU A 38 12.01 4.38 -7.94
CA LEU A 38 12.14 3.09 -8.61
C LEU A 38 11.78 3.20 -10.09
N ILE A 39 10.63 3.79 -10.40
CA ILE A 39 10.15 3.98 -11.77
C ILE A 39 11.18 4.79 -12.57
N ASP A 40 11.64 5.93 -12.06
CA ASP A 40 12.62 6.79 -12.72
C ASP A 40 13.93 6.05 -13.03
N LEU A 41 14.42 5.24 -12.08
CA LEU A 41 15.65 4.47 -12.26
C LEU A 41 15.46 3.32 -13.25
N GLU A 42 14.34 2.61 -13.20
CA GLU A 42 14.07 1.51 -14.12
C GLU A 42 13.90 1.99 -15.56
N ILE A 43 13.17 3.06 -15.79
CA ILE A 43 13.07 3.67 -17.11
C ILE A 43 14.46 4.03 -17.65
N LYS A 44 15.32 4.61 -16.82
CA LYS A 44 16.68 4.99 -17.20
C LYS A 44 17.58 3.81 -17.55
N PHE A 45 17.47 2.69 -16.80
CA PHE A 45 18.41 1.57 -16.91
C PHE A 45 17.89 0.39 -17.72
N TYR A 46 16.57 0.24 -17.83
CA TYR A 46 15.93 -0.88 -18.52
C TYR A 46 15.02 -0.44 -19.69
N GLY A 47 14.81 0.88 -19.87
CA GLY A 47 13.90 1.39 -20.89
C GLY A 47 12.41 1.21 -20.57
N GLY A 48 12.06 0.73 -19.36
CA GLY A 48 10.70 0.54 -18.90
C GLY A 48 10.66 0.27 -17.42
N ALA A 49 9.50 0.44 -16.79
CA ALA A 49 9.30 0.20 -15.35
C ALA A 49 8.49 -1.07 -15.11
N SER A 50 8.89 -1.84 -14.11
CA SER A 50 8.13 -3.01 -13.62
C SER A 50 7.28 -2.62 -12.42
N PRO A 51 6.07 -3.18 -12.24
CA PRO A 51 5.25 -2.95 -11.06
C PRO A 51 5.88 -3.65 -9.85
N ARG A 52 6.69 -2.92 -9.08
CA ARG A 52 7.37 -3.45 -7.88
C ARG A 52 6.61 -3.21 -6.59
N ILE A 53 5.78 -2.19 -6.58
CA ILE A 53 4.90 -1.85 -5.47
C ILE A 53 3.48 -2.02 -5.97
N MET A 54 2.68 -2.82 -5.25
CA MET A 54 1.27 -3.00 -5.60
C MET A 54 0.54 -1.66 -5.56
N PRO A 55 -0.38 -1.42 -6.50
CA PRO A 55 -1.28 -0.29 -6.38
C PRO A 55 -2.17 -0.48 -5.14
N PHE A 56 -2.10 0.47 -4.23
CA PHE A 56 -2.99 0.53 -3.07
C PHE A 56 -4.30 1.22 -3.46
N ILE A 57 -5.35 0.91 -2.72
CA ILE A 57 -6.67 1.51 -2.93
C ILE A 57 -6.68 2.97 -2.44
N ASP A 58 -7.38 3.84 -3.15
CA ASP A 58 -7.66 5.21 -2.69
C ASP A 58 -8.95 5.30 -1.85
N ILE A 59 -9.12 6.42 -1.15
CA ILE A 59 -10.27 6.69 -0.27
C ILE A 59 -11.61 6.57 -1.02
N LYS A 60 -11.68 7.10 -2.24
CA LYS A 60 -12.92 7.10 -3.04
C LYS A 60 -13.29 5.68 -3.44
N SER A 61 -12.33 4.91 -3.93
CA SER A 61 -12.52 3.51 -4.32
C SER A 61 -12.89 2.64 -3.11
N ALA A 62 -12.28 2.89 -1.95
CA ALA A 62 -12.64 2.22 -0.70
C ALA A 62 -14.11 2.47 -0.33
N GLY A 63 -14.57 3.72 -0.40
CA GLY A 63 -15.97 4.07 -0.15
C GLY A 63 -16.94 3.37 -1.07
N MET A 64 -16.62 3.35 -2.36
CA MET A 64 -17.45 2.65 -3.36
C MET A 64 -17.52 1.14 -3.09
N LEU A 65 -16.42 0.51 -2.70
CA LEU A 65 -16.40 -0.92 -2.37
C LEU A 65 -17.31 -1.26 -1.19
N ILE A 66 -17.26 -0.46 -0.12
CA ILE A 66 -18.09 -0.65 1.08
C ILE A 66 -19.56 -0.46 0.76
N GLN A 67 -19.91 0.59 0.00
CA GLN A 67 -21.29 0.85 -0.43
C GLN A 67 -21.83 -0.26 -1.34
N ASN A 68 -21.02 -0.71 -2.31
CA ASN A 68 -21.39 -1.78 -3.23
C ASN A 68 -21.56 -3.14 -2.52
N ALA A 69 -20.86 -3.36 -1.40
CA ALA A 69 -21.06 -4.52 -0.54
C ALA A 69 -22.35 -4.41 0.30
N GLY A 70 -23.02 -3.25 0.29
CA GLY A 70 -24.29 -3.02 0.96
C GLY A 70 -24.20 -2.62 2.43
N PHE A 71 -23.00 -2.20 2.90
CA PHE A 71 -22.85 -1.59 4.22
C PHE A 71 -23.40 -0.16 4.23
N ARG A 72 -23.89 0.28 5.37
CA ARG A 72 -24.47 1.62 5.55
C ARG A 72 -23.51 2.58 6.23
N MET A 73 -23.72 3.86 5.95
CA MET A 73 -23.04 5.00 6.59
C MET A 73 -21.49 4.82 6.63
N PRO A 74 -20.82 4.55 5.50
CA PRO A 74 -19.39 4.42 5.50
C PRO A 74 -18.74 5.76 5.88
N ILE A 75 -17.93 5.73 6.93
CA ILE A 75 -17.06 6.82 7.34
C ILE A 75 -15.63 6.37 7.03
N ILE A 76 -14.90 7.22 6.32
CA ILE A 76 -13.54 6.88 5.87
C ILE A 76 -12.61 7.99 6.26
N ASP A 77 -11.61 7.64 7.06
CA ASP A 77 -10.53 8.52 7.48
C ASP A 77 -9.21 8.09 6.84
N SER A 78 -8.33 9.03 6.61
CA SER A 78 -6.98 8.79 6.09
C SER A 78 -5.97 9.57 6.90
N GLU A 79 -4.96 8.87 7.38
CA GLU A 79 -3.82 9.44 8.11
C GLU A 79 -2.51 9.10 7.39
N ASN A 80 -1.63 10.11 7.26
CA ASN A 80 -0.28 9.91 6.74
C ASN A 80 0.71 9.73 7.89
N ILE A 81 1.34 8.56 7.93
CA ILE A 81 2.36 8.21 8.91
C ILE A 81 3.72 8.29 8.22
N ASN A 82 4.61 9.13 8.72
CA ASN A 82 5.97 9.26 8.20
C ASN A 82 6.91 8.39 9.03
N ILE A 83 7.57 7.44 8.39
CA ILE A 83 8.54 6.54 9.02
C ILE A 83 9.92 6.87 8.50
N THR A 84 10.88 6.89 9.41
CA THR A 84 12.28 7.20 9.12
C THR A 84 13.14 5.95 9.31
N HIS A 85 13.89 5.58 8.27
CA HIS A 85 14.82 4.46 8.29
C HIS A 85 16.28 4.97 8.19
N SER A 86 17.21 4.21 8.75
CA SER A 86 18.63 4.56 8.68
C SER A 86 19.24 4.32 7.30
N ASN A 87 18.73 3.31 6.60
CA ASN A 87 19.19 2.91 5.26
C ASN A 87 18.10 2.15 4.51
N LEU A 88 18.34 1.81 3.25
CA LEU A 88 17.39 1.11 2.39
C LEU A 88 17.13 -0.35 2.83
N LEU A 89 18.11 -1.01 3.46
CA LEU A 89 17.94 -2.38 3.94
C LEU A 89 16.98 -2.45 5.12
N ASP A 90 17.03 -1.48 6.03
CA ASP A 90 16.11 -1.38 7.17
C ASP A 90 14.68 -1.21 6.66
N LEU A 91 14.44 -0.33 5.67
CA LEU A 91 13.14 -0.18 5.03
C LEU A 91 12.66 -1.51 4.43
N PHE A 92 13.51 -2.21 3.68
CA PHE A 92 13.12 -3.49 3.07
C PHE A 92 12.88 -4.59 4.10
N HIS A 93 13.60 -4.56 5.21
CA HIS A 93 13.41 -5.48 6.32
C HIS A 93 12.03 -5.28 6.97
N ASP A 94 11.66 -4.03 7.24
CA ASP A 94 10.36 -3.68 7.80
C ASP A 94 9.21 -4.06 6.86
N LEU A 95 9.34 -3.77 5.55
CA LEU A 95 8.34 -4.17 4.57
C LEU A 95 8.15 -5.70 4.50
N ARG A 96 9.22 -6.48 4.63
CA ARG A 96 9.12 -7.94 4.73
C ARG A 96 8.43 -8.38 6.01
N GLY A 97 8.78 -7.75 7.14
CA GLY A 97 8.16 -8.03 8.45
C GLY A 97 6.65 -7.75 8.46
N MET A 98 6.22 -6.73 7.72
CA MET A 98 4.79 -6.42 7.54
C MET A 98 4.09 -7.29 6.48
N GLY A 99 4.80 -8.19 5.80
CA GLY A 99 4.25 -8.97 4.69
C GLY A 99 3.97 -8.15 3.42
N GLN A 100 4.47 -6.91 3.35
CA GLN A 100 4.29 -6.00 2.21
C GLN A 100 5.38 -6.20 1.14
N THR A 101 5.66 -7.44 0.80
CA THR A 101 6.53 -7.79 -0.32
C THR A 101 5.75 -7.84 -1.61
N ASN A 102 6.46 -7.79 -2.74
CA ASN A 102 5.82 -7.90 -4.05
C ASN A 102 5.13 -9.29 -4.19
N CYS A 103 3.82 -9.30 -4.15
CA CYS A 103 2.99 -10.48 -4.31
C CYS A 103 2.43 -10.62 -5.75
N MET A 104 2.91 -9.81 -6.70
CA MET A 104 2.48 -9.91 -8.08
C MET A 104 3.07 -11.16 -8.73
N SER A 105 2.24 -11.92 -9.42
CA SER A 105 2.62 -13.14 -10.13
C SER A 105 3.56 -12.91 -11.33
N SER A 106 3.72 -11.65 -11.77
CA SER A 106 4.70 -11.28 -12.78
C SER A 106 6.12 -11.39 -12.22
N VAL A 107 6.97 -12.15 -12.89
CA VAL A 107 8.39 -12.28 -12.55
C VAL A 107 9.04 -10.89 -12.62
N SER A 108 9.31 -10.29 -11.47
CA SER A 108 10.06 -9.05 -11.43
C SER A 108 11.54 -9.33 -11.66
N ILE A 109 12.15 -8.62 -12.59
CA ILE A 109 13.61 -8.68 -12.79
C ILE A 109 14.27 -8.24 -11.48
N PRO A 110 15.23 -9.02 -10.93
CA PRO A 110 15.93 -8.62 -9.72
C PRO A 110 16.57 -7.24 -9.86
N LEU A 111 16.43 -6.40 -8.84
CA LEU A 111 17.11 -5.10 -8.84
C LEU A 111 18.63 -5.30 -8.84
N ARG A 112 19.29 -4.72 -9.86
CA ARG A 112 20.74 -4.73 -9.91
C ARG A 112 21.32 -3.90 -8.75
N LYS A 113 22.44 -4.35 -8.18
CA LYS A 113 23.14 -3.64 -7.09
C LYS A 113 23.36 -2.14 -7.39
N LYS A 114 23.67 -1.80 -8.64
CA LYS A 114 23.80 -0.40 -9.08
C LYS A 114 22.52 0.42 -8.88
N ILE A 115 21.36 -0.17 -9.16
CA ILE A 115 20.05 0.52 -8.98
C ILE A 115 19.74 0.69 -7.50
N THR A 116 19.97 -0.33 -6.67
CA THR A 116 19.75 -0.22 -5.22
C THR A 116 20.64 0.85 -4.58
N THR A 117 21.90 0.94 -4.96
CA THR A 117 22.81 1.99 -4.46
C THR A 117 22.36 3.40 -4.90
N LEU A 118 21.91 3.55 -6.14
CA LEU A 118 21.40 4.84 -6.63
C LEU A 118 20.05 5.20 -6.00
N LEU A 119 19.19 4.22 -5.77
CA LEU A 119 17.92 4.39 -5.09
C LEU A 119 18.13 4.89 -3.66
N GLU A 120 19.01 4.25 -2.91
CA GLU A 120 19.38 4.67 -1.57
C GLU A 120 19.90 6.11 -1.56
N LYS A 121 20.83 6.44 -2.46
CA LYS A 121 21.36 7.81 -2.58
C LYS A 121 20.29 8.85 -2.89
N LYS A 122 19.28 8.50 -3.71
CA LYS A 122 18.18 9.40 -4.08
C LYS A 122 17.16 9.57 -2.96
N LEU A 123 16.91 8.53 -2.17
CA LEU A 123 15.96 8.55 -1.06
C LEU A 123 16.56 9.14 0.22
N THR A 124 17.89 9.07 0.36
CA THR A 124 18.56 9.56 1.57
C THR A 124 18.55 11.09 1.63
N ASN A 125 18.00 11.61 2.71
CA ASN A 125 18.06 13.03 3.08
C ASN A 125 18.58 13.13 4.52
N LYS A 126 19.65 13.93 4.73
CA LYS A 126 20.32 14.08 6.04
C LYS A 126 20.65 12.73 6.71
N ASN A 127 21.20 11.79 5.95
CA ASN A 127 21.56 10.43 6.37
C ASN A 127 20.35 9.56 6.85
N LYS A 128 19.14 9.89 6.40
CA LYS A 128 17.92 9.15 6.73
C LYS A 128 17.04 9.01 5.50
N ILE A 129 16.27 7.94 5.45
CA ILE A 129 15.26 7.70 4.42
C ILE A 129 13.90 7.89 5.06
N ASN A 130 13.12 8.85 4.56
CA ASN A 130 11.75 9.07 4.99
C ASN A 130 10.81 8.43 3.98
N THR A 131 9.84 7.69 4.48
CA THR A 131 8.78 7.06 3.70
C THR A 131 7.41 7.38 4.29
N THR A 132 6.45 7.61 3.43
CA THR A 132 5.06 7.87 3.83
C THR A 132 4.25 6.58 3.76
N PHE A 133 3.49 6.31 4.81
CA PHE A 133 2.46 5.28 4.83
C PHE A 133 1.11 5.96 5.05
N GLU A 134 0.19 5.78 4.13
CA GLU A 134 -1.19 6.23 4.29
C GLU A 134 -1.99 5.11 4.92
N LEU A 135 -2.54 5.35 6.11
CA LEU A 135 -3.47 4.43 6.77
C LEU A 135 -4.89 4.89 6.49
N ILE A 136 -5.67 4.06 5.83
CA ILE A 136 -7.09 4.30 5.61
C ILE A 136 -7.87 3.47 6.62
N THR A 137 -8.72 4.14 7.40
CA THR A 137 -9.65 3.54 8.34
C THR A 137 -11.07 3.67 7.79
N VAL A 138 -11.75 2.55 7.66
CA VAL A 138 -13.15 2.50 7.25
C VAL A 138 -13.99 1.99 8.39
N THR A 139 -15.06 2.72 8.67
CA THR A 139 -16.11 2.34 9.63
C THR A 139 -17.44 2.31 8.90
N ALA A 140 -18.21 1.22 9.04
CA ALA A 140 -19.51 1.08 8.40
C ALA A 140 -20.40 0.13 9.21
N TRP A 141 -21.71 0.16 8.96
CA TRP A 141 -22.68 -0.68 9.68
C TRP A 141 -23.30 -1.72 8.77
N ASN A 142 -23.47 -2.92 9.31
CA ASN A 142 -24.32 -3.94 8.70
C ASN A 142 -25.78 -3.61 9.00
N ASN A 143 -26.63 -3.73 7.99
CA ASN A 143 -28.05 -3.44 8.11
C ASN A 143 -28.87 -4.68 7.83
#